data_08b8f7e10305355ad42a60736d67c97d
#
_entry.id   08b8f7e10305355ad42a60736d67c97d
#
_cell.length_a   1.000
_cell.length_b   1.000
_cell.length_c   1.000
_cell.angle_alpha   90.00
_cell.angle_beta   90.00
_cell.angle_gamma   90.00
#
_symmetry.space_group_name_H-M   'P 1'
#
loop_
_entity.id
_entity.type
_entity.pdbx_description
1 polymer ?
#
loop_
_entity_poly.entity_id
_entity_poly.type
_entity_poly.pdbx_seq_one_letter_code
_entity_poly.pdbx_strand_id
1 'polypeptide(L)'
;ITLDSESGVYTVKTGRELTIAPTVEYAEGATYSWIVDGKLAGSEPTYTAVFTELGEVYITFRVETAAGKAEAELRVDVLELTPPVISLALPAEGLKVLPGVEYNFAPDIQHSDQEDFRCRWLCAGEVVSTQMSYTFREETVGSYPIRIEASNDDGTSVKEFVVEVVEKMPSEVRFE
;
A
#
# COMPACT_ATOMS: atom_id res chain seq x y z
N ILE A 1 -5.57 -26.75 -21.95
CA ILE A 1 -5.04 -25.76 -21.01
C ILE A 1 -6.22 -25.06 -20.33
N THR A 2 -6.24 -25.06 -19.02
CA THR A 2 -7.19 -24.29 -18.21
C THR A 2 -6.39 -23.33 -17.34
N LEU A 3 -6.64 -22.02 -17.49
CA LEU A 3 -5.99 -21.00 -16.67
C LEU A 3 -6.62 -20.97 -15.28
N ASP A 4 -5.85 -20.64 -14.27
CA ASP A 4 -6.30 -20.40 -12.89
C ASP A 4 -7.02 -19.05 -12.72
N SER A 5 -7.03 -18.20 -13.74
CA SER A 5 -7.91 -17.05 -13.92
C SER A 5 -8.96 -17.34 -14.98
N GLU A 6 -10.24 -17.25 -14.63
CA GLU A 6 -11.37 -17.49 -15.56
C GLU A 6 -11.38 -16.55 -16.78
N SER A 7 -10.90 -15.33 -16.60
CA SER A 7 -10.83 -14.30 -17.65
C SER A 7 -9.54 -14.33 -18.46
N GLY A 8 -8.52 -15.09 -18.03
CA GLY A 8 -7.17 -14.99 -18.57
C GLY A 8 -6.46 -13.68 -18.23
N VAL A 9 -7.03 -12.88 -17.33
CA VAL A 9 -6.43 -11.63 -16.85
C VAL A 9 -5.97 -11.80 -15.41
N TYR A 10 -4.74 -11.42 -15.16
CA TYR A 10 -4.10 -11.40 -13.84
C TYR A 10 -3.79 -9.97 -13.44
N THR A 11 -3.85 -9.67 -12.17
CA THR A 11 -3.51 -8.36 -11.65
C THR A 11 -2.42 -8.48 -10.61
N VAL A 12 -1.39 -7.65 -10.71
CA VAL A 12 -0.29 -7.59 -9.75
C VAL A 12 0.15 -6.14 -9.54
N LYS A 13 0.61 -5.81 -8.34
CA LYS A 13 1.23 -4.51 -8.11
C LYS A 13 2.72 -4.56 -8.47
N THR A 14 3.23 -3.43 -8.98
CA THR A 14 4.63 -3.32 -9.39
C THR A 14 5.58 -3.75 -8.27
N GLY A 15 6.62 -4.49 -8.62
CA GLY A 15 7.60 -5.03 -7.69
C GLY A 15 7.12 -6.22 -6.86
N ARG A 16 5.88 -6.69 -7.05
CA ARG A 16 5.35 -7.89 -6.40
C ARG A 16 5.51 -9.11 -7.30
N GLU A 17 5.68 -10.26 -6.67
CA GLU A 17 5.76 -11.54 -7.37
C GLU A 17 4.35 -12.03 -7.75
N LEU A 18 4.21 -12.52 -8.98
CA LEU A 18 3.01 -13.20 -9.47
C LEU A 18 3.40 -14.61 -9.91
N THR A 19 2.64 -15.59 -9.45
CA THR A 19 2.75 -16.98 -9.92
C THR A 19 1.49 -17.35 -10.71
N ILE A 20 1.67 -17.87 -11.92
CA ILE A 20 0.61 -18.35 -12.81
C ILE A 20 0.76 -19.86 -12.94
N ALA A 21 -0.28 -20.60 -12.59
CA ALA A 21 -0.26 -22.06 -12.48
C ALA A 21 -1.43 -22.71 -13.24
N PRO A 22 -1.37 -22.73 -14.59
CA PRO A 22 -2.42 -23.33 -15.41
C PRO A 22 -2.49 -24.86 -15.22
N THR A 23 -3.66 -25.41 -15.40
CA THR A 23 -3.87 -26.85 -15.45
C THR A 23 -3.81 -27.32 -16.91
N VAL A 24 -3.05 -28.37 -17.16
CA VAL A 24 -2.92 -28.98 -18.48
C VAL A 24 -3.32 -30.45 -18.42
N GLU A 25 -4.35 -30.81 -19.16
CA GLU A 25 -4.76 -32.20 -19.31
C GLU A 25 -3.95 -32.88 -20.41
N TYR A 26 -3.74 -34.19 -20.32
CA TYR A 26 -2.99 -34.99 -21.30
C TYR A 26 -1.57 -34.52 -21.53
N ALA A 27 -0.88 -34.10 -20.48
CA ALA A 27 0.44 -33.49 -20.53
C ALA A 27 1.61 -34.48 -20.42
N GLU A 28 1.39 -35.77 -20.66
CA GLU A 28 2.45 -36.76 -20.61
C GLU A 28 3.55 -36.47 -21.65
N GLY A 29 4.79 -36.28 -21.18
CA GLY A 29 5.92 -35.90 -22.00
C GLY A 29 5.85 -34.48 -22.61
N ALA A 30 5.03 -33.62 -22.04
CA ALA A 30 4.87 -32.22 -22.50
C ALA A 30 6.13 -31.39 -22.24
N THR A 31 6.38 -30.48 -23.16
CA THR A 31 7.28 -29.34 -22.98
C THR A 31 6.47 -28.06 -22.86
N TYR A 32 6.93 -27.14 -22.04
CA TYR A 32 6.25 -25.89 -21.74
C TYR A 32 7.07 -24.70 -22.21
N SER A 33 6.40 -23.65 -22.62
CA SER A 33 7.05 -22.37 -22.99
C SER A 33 6.18 -21.20 -22.59
N TRP A 34 6.77 -20.30 -21.83
CA TRP A 34 6.20 -18.98 -21.49
C TRP A 34 6.87 -17.93 -22.36
N ILE A 35 6.09 -17.21 -23.14
CA ILE A 35 6.57 -16.21 -24.08
C ILE A 35 6.02 -14.87 -23.66
N VAL A 36 6.89 -13.95 -23.26
CA VAL A 36 6.57 -12.58 -22.84
C VAL A 36 7.14 -11.62 -23.87
N ASP A 37 6.30 -10.78 -24.46
CA ASP A 37 6.69 -9.84 -25.52
C ASP A 37 7.48 -10.52 -26.67
N GLY A 38 7.06 -11.72 -27.05
CA GLY A 38 7.67 -12.50 -28.11
C GLY A 38 9.01 -13.18 -27.77
N LYS A 39 9.43 -13.12 -26.48
CA LYS A 39 10.67 -13.75 -25.99
C LYS A 39 10.37 -14.88 -25.03
N LEU A 40 11.11 -15.97 -25.13
CA LEU A 40 11.02 -17.07 -24.18
C LEU A 40 11.46 -16.60 -22.78
N ALA A 41 10.55 -16.71 -21.80
CA ALA A 41 10.76 -16.29 -20.42
C ALA A 41 10.77 -17.44 -19.41
N GLY A 42 10.24 -18.62 -19.78
CA GLY A 42 10.20 -19.79 -18.91
C GLY A 42 9.85 -21.07 -19.65
N SER A 43 10.18 -22.22 -19.04
CA SER A 43 9.94 -23.57 -19.61
C SER A 43 9.36 -24.54 -18.59
N GLU A 44 8.94 -24.06 -17.43
CA GLU A 44 8.30 -24.85 -16.38
C GLU A 44 6.77 -24.86 -16.53
N PRO A 45 6.04 -25.82 -15.91
CA PRO A 45 4.58 -25.84 -15.93
C PRO A 45 3.93 -24.59 -15.33
N THR A 46 4.62 -23.92 -14.41
CA THR A 46 4.21 -22.69 -13.75
C THR A 46 5.16 -21.55 -14.12
N TYR A 47 4.65 -20.33 -14.09
CA TYR A 47 5.45 -19.13 -14.34
C TYR A 47 5.40 -18.19 -13.15
N THR A 48 6.54 -17.84 -12.60
CA THR A 48 6.68 -16.89 -11.49
C THR A 48 7.58 -15.75 -11.94
N ALA A 49 7.09 -14.52 -11.81
CA ALA A 49 7.83 -13.33 -12.21
C ALA A 49 7.48 -12.11 -11.36
N VAL A 50 8.39 -11.15 -11.32
CA VAL A 50 8.20 -9.82 -10.75
C VAL A 50 8.11 -8.82 -11.90
N PHE A 51 7.01 -8.07 -11.94
CA PHE A 51 6.78 -7.03 -12.95
C PHE A 51 7.07 -5.66 -12.36
N THR A 52 7.90 -4.86 -13.02
CA THR A 52 8.35 -3.55 -12.53
C THR A 52 7.83 -2.38 -13.35
N GLU A 53 7.40 -2.62 -14.58
CA GLU A 53 6.83 -1.59 -15.45
C GLU A 53 5.31 -1.63 -15.39
N LEU A 54 4.69 -0.46 -15.20
CA LEU A 54 3.23 -0.32 -15.15
C LEU A 54 2.60 -0.56 -16.51
N GLY A 55 1.40 -1.14 -16.50
CA GLY A 55 0.62 -1.35 -17.70
C GLY A 55 0.31 -2.82 -17.98
N GLU A 56 -0.02 -3.13 -19.21
CA GLU A 56 -0.43 -4.46 -19.63
C GLU A 56 0.76 -5.25 -20.20
N VAL A 57 0.94 -6.48 -19.72
CA VAL A 57 1.93 -7.43 -20.24
C VAL A 57 1.18 -8.62 -20.81
N TYR A 58 1.47 -8.93 -22.07
CA TYR A 58 0.86 -10.05 -22.77
C TYR A 58 1.79 -11.25 -22.76
N ILE A 59 1.25 -12.41 -22.36
CA ILE A 59 1.99 -13.65 -22.21
C ILE A 59 1.29 -14.75 -22.99
N THR A 60 2.05 -15.52 -23.75
CA THR A 60 1.58 -16.74 -24.39
C THR A 60 2.15 -17.95 -23.67
N PHE A 61 1.28 -18.81 -23.16
CA PHE A 61 1.65 -20.10 -22.61
C PHE A 61 1.43 -21.18 -23.65
N ARG A 62 2.49 -21.89 -24.01
CA ARG A 62 2.48 -22.96 -25.01
C ARG A 62 2.84 -24.29 -24.40
N VAL A 63 2.10 -25.32 -24.77
CA VAL A 63 2.36 -26.71 -24.39
C VAL A 63 2.48 -27.56 -25.65
N GLU A 64 3.54 -28.33 -25.75
CA GLU A 64 3.77 -29.25 -26.89
C GLU A 64 3.96 -30.67 -26.36
N THR A 65 3.31 -31.61 -27.04
CA THR A 65 3.44 -33.08 -26.83
C THR A 65 3.67 -33.75 -28.19
N ALA A 66 3.94 -35.04 -28.17
CA ALA A 66 4.02 -35.84 -29.40
C ALA A 66 2.70 -35.84 -30.22
N ALA A 67 1.56 -35.59 -29.56
CA ALA A 67 0.24 -35.57 -30.18
C ALA A 67 -0.13 -34.20 -30.79
N GLY A 68 0.59 -33.13 -30.44
CA GLY A 68 0.31 -31.78 -30.91
C GLY A 68 0.69 -30.69 -29.95
N LYS A 69 0.20 -29.48 -30.21
CA LYS A 69 0.44 -28.29 -29.39
C LYS A 69 -0.86 -27.56 -29.04
N ALA A 70 -0.86 -26.90 -27.91
CA ALA A 70 -1.91 -26.00 -27.45
C ALA A 70 -1.29 -24.70 -26.95
N GLU A 71 -2.02 -23.60 -27.08
CA GLU A 71 -1.60 -22.29 -26.63
C GLU A 71 -2.75 -21.62 -25.86
N ALA A 72 -2.40 -20.82 -24.86
CA ALA A 72 -3.29 -19.91 -24.17
C ALA A 72 -2.64 -18.54 -24.10
N GLU A 73 -3.41 -17.51 -24.43
CA GLU A 73 -3.00 -16.12 -24.25
C GLU A 73 -3.55 -15.59 -22.95
N LEU A 74 -2.75 -14.85 -22.21
CA LEU A 74 -3.11 -14.22 -20.97
C LEU A 74 -2.51 -12.81 -20.88
N ARG A 75 -3.11 -11.99 -20.04
CA ARG A 75 -2.69 -10.63 -19.79
C ARG A 75 -2.42 -10.43 -18.30
N VAL A 76 -1.35 -9.73 -18.00
CA VAL A 76 -1.04 -9.26 -16.64
C VAL A 76 -1.17 -7.75 -16.61
N ASP A 77 -2.09 -7.24 -15.77
CA ASP A 77 -2.25 -5.81 -15.49
C ASP A 77 -1.35 -5.46 -14.30
N VAL A 78 -0.28 -4.70 -14.57
CA VAL A 78 0.67 -4.25 -13.55
C VAL A 78 0.24 -2.88 -13.04
N LEU A 79 -0.18 -2.82 -11.78
CA LEU A 79 -0.71 -1.63 -11.14
C LEU A 79 0.36 -0.96 -10.26
N GLU A 80 0.19 0.33 -10.00
CA GLU A 80 1.02 1.07 -9.08
C GLU A 80 0.76 0.67 -7.60
N LEU A 81 1.75 0.91 -6.75
CA LEU A 81 1.58 0.84 -5.31
C LEU A 81 0.72 2.02 -4.83
N THR A 82 -0.16 1.76 -3.88
CA THR A 82 -1.05 2.76 -3.27
C THR A 82 -0.84 2.85 -1.76
N PRO A 83 0.35 3.28 -1.29
CA PRO A 83 0.58 3.49 0.13
C PRO A 83 -0.34 4.59 0.67
N PRO A 84 -0.69 4.59 1.96
CA PRO A 84 -1.46 5.68 2.55
C PRO A 84 -0.75 7.02 2.41
N VAL A 85 -1.52 8.11 2.27
CA VAL A 85 -0.99 9.48 2.26
C VAL A 85 -1.70 10.29 3.33
N ILE A 86 -0.94 10.75 4.34
CA ILE A 86 -1.46 11.51 5.48
C ILE A 86 -1.44 13.00 5.16
N SER A 87 -2.60 13.64 5.17
CA SER A 87 -2.77 15.10 5.10
C SER A 87 -3.35 15.61 6.41
N LEU A 88 -2.56 16.38 7.17
CA LEU A 88 -2.97 17.00 8.41
C LEU A 88 -2.53 18.47 8.40
N ALA A 89 -3.52 19.37 8.46
CA ALA A 89 -3.26 20.79 8.57
C ALA A 89 -2.90 21.13 10.03
N LEU A 90 -1.75 21.76 10.21
CA LEU A 90 -1.26 22.25 11.50
C LEU A 90 -0.93 23.73 11.36
N PRO A 91 -1.05 24.54 12.45
CA PRO A 91 -0.61 25.92 12.44
C PRO A 91 0.88 26.02 12.06
N ALA A 92 1.25 27.01 11.26
CA ALA A 92 2.64 27.19 10.80
C ALA A 92 3.63 27.44 11.96
N GLU A 93 3.14 28.02 13.06
CA GLU A 93 3.91 28.34 14.28
C GLU A 93 3.93 27.17 15.30
N GLY A 94 3.42 25.99 14.92
CA GLY A 94 3.22 24.88 15.82
C GLY A 94 1.90 24.98 16.60
N LEU A 95 1.50 23.87 17.21
CA LEU A 95 0.26 23.80 18.00
C LEU A 95 0.56 24.05 19.47
N LYS A 96 -0.12 25.06 20.05
CA LYS A 96 -0.08 25.39 21.48
C LYS A 96 -1.46 25.23 22.06
N VAL A 97 -1.56 24.56 23.20
CA VAL A 97 -2.80 24.34 23.94
C VAL A 97 -2.61 24.66 25.41
N LEU A 98 -3.71 24.95 26.13
CA LEU A 98 -3.69 25.11 27.58
C LEU A 98 -3.85 23.73 28.25
N PRO A 99 -3.40 23.59 29.52
CA PRO A 99 -3.60 22.36 30.28
C PRO A 99 -5.08 21.97 30.36
N GLY A 100 -5.36 20.68 30.14
CA GLY A 100 -6.71 20.11 30.20
C GLY A 100 -7.61 20.42 29.00
N VAL A 101 -7.15 21.19 28.02
CA VAL A 101 -7.88 21.46 26.77
C VAL A 101 -7.72 20.30 25.80
N GLU A 102 -8.85 19.83 25.30
CA GLU A 102 -8.87 18.78 24.27
C GLU A 102 -8.62 19.37 22.87
N TYR A 103 -7.79 18.71 22.11
CA TYR A 103 -7.57 19.00 20.70
C TYR A 103 -7.69 17.73 19.87
N ASN A 104 -8.65 17.73 18.92
CA ASN A 104 -8.88 16.57 18.07
C ASN A 104 -8.10 16.67 16.76
N PHE A 105 -7.24 15.70 16.50
CA PHE A 105 -6.56 15.51 15.23
C PHE A 105 -7.40 14.58 14.35
N ALA A 106 -7.83 15.07 13.20
CA ALA A 106 -8.60 14.33 12.23
C ALA A 106 -7.95 14.50 10.83
N PRO A 107 -6.88 13.78 10.54
CA PRO A 107 -6.23 13.85 9.23
C PRO A 107 -7.12 13.28 8.13
N ASP A 108 -6.93 13.78 6.91
CA ASP A 108 -7.36 13.06 5.72
C ASP A 108 -6.27 12.05 5.36
N ILE A 109 -6.67 10.78 5.17
CA ILE A 109 -5.74 9.70 4.84
C ILE A 109 -6.24 9.02 3.58
N GLN A 110 -5.55 9.24 2.47
CA GLN A 110 -5.84 8.56 1.21
C GLN A 110 -5.46 7.08 1.31
N HIS A 111 -6.15 6.22 0.54
CA HIS A 111 -5.98 4.76 0.52
C HIS A 111 -6.19 4.09 1.89
N SER A 112 -7.05 4.69 2.73
CA SER A 112 -7.46 4.15 4.03
C SER A 112 -8.61 3.14 3.97
N ASP A 113 -9.19 2.94 2.80
CA ASP A 113 -10.30 2.02 2.51
C ASP A 113 -9.86 0.57 2.21
N GLN A 114 -8.56 0.29 2.19
CA GLN A 114 -8.02 -1.03 1.96
C GLN A 114 -8.15 -1.91 3.22
N GLU A 115 -8.44 -3.21 3.05
CA GLU A 115 -8.68 -4.15 4.16
C GLU A 115 -7.46 -4.31 5.10
N ASP A 116 -6.26 -4.17 4.54
CA ASP A 116 -4.98 -4.25 5.25
C ASP A 116 -4.53 -2.93 5.86
N PHE A 117 -5.34 -1.87 5.74
CA PHE A 117 -5.01 -0.55 6.31
C PHE A 117 -4.89 -0.59 7.83
N ARG A 118 -3.85 0.05 8.35
CA ARG A 118 -3.57 0.22 9.78
C ARG A 118 -3.18 1.67 10.04
N CYS A 119 -3.66 2.19 11.16
CA CYS A 119 -3.32 3.52 11.65
C CYS A 119 -2.97 3.45 13.13
N ARG A 120 -1.97 4.21 13.57
CA ARG A 120 -1.66 4.40 14.99
C ARG A 120 -1.09 5.76 15.27
N TRP A 121 -1.42 6.27 16.44
CA TRP A 121 -0.89 7.49 17.01
C TRP A 121 0.03 7.18 18.17
N LEU A 122 1.17 7.87 18.22
CA LEU A 122 2.12 7.77 19.31
C LEU A 122 2.33 9.15 19.92
N CYS A 123 2.40 9.19 21.25
CA CYS A 123 2.80 10.36 22.02
C CYS A 123 4.04 9.99 22.83
N ALA A 124 5.12 10.73 22.69
CA ALA A 124 6.41 10.44 23.33
C ALA A 124 6.90 8.98 23.12
N GLY A 125 6.56 8.38 21.98
CA GLY A 125 6.94 7.01 21.60
C GLY A 125 5.98 5.92 22.07
N GLU A 126 4.96 6.24 22.86
CA GLU A 126 3.94 5.28 23.29
C GLU A 126 2.67 5.37 22.44
N VAL A 127 2.08 4.22 22.08
CA VAL A 127 0.84 4.17 21.30
C VAL A 127 -0.32 4.66 22.15
N VAL A 128 -0.97 5.73 21.69
CA VAL A 128 -2.11 6.36 22.39
C VAL A 128 -3.45 6.15 21.71
N SER A 129 -3.45 5.82 20.40
CA SER A 129 -4.67 5.51 19.65
C SER A 129 -4.34 4.65 18.41
N THR A 130 -5.31 3.84 17.98
CA THR A 130 -5.28 3.10 16.72
C THR A 130 -6.43 3.52 15.78
N GLN A 131 -7.11 4.61 16.12
CA GLN A 131 -8.17 5.19 15.29
C GLN A 131 -7.59 6.16 14.27
N MET A 132 -8.34 6.50 13.23
CA MET A 132 -7.94 7.50 12.23
C MET A 132 -7.83 8.91 12.82
N SER A 133 -8.56 9.19 13.89
CA SER A 133 -8.49 10.43 14.66
C SER A 133 -7.92 10.19 16.05
N TYR A 134 -7.35 11.24 16.65
CA TYR A 134 -6.82 11.20 17.99
C TYR A 134 -7.15 12.51 18.72
N THR A 135 -7.70 12.41 19.95
CA THR A 135 -7.94 13.54 20.82
C THR A 135 -6.80 13.65 21.84
N PHE A 136 -5.99 14.69 21.69
CA PHE A 136 -4.92 15.04 22.61
C PHE A 136 -5.49 15.81 23.79
N ARG A 137 -5.07 15.45 24.99
CA ARG A 137 -5.34 16.20 26.24
C ARG A 137 -4.23 15.92 27.24
N GLU A 138 -3.59 16.97 27.73
CA GLU A 138 -2.57 16.89 28.78
C GLU A 138 -2.77 17.98 29.80
N GLU A 139 -2.54 17.65 31.07
CA GLU A 139 -2.70 18.57 32.21
C GLU A 139 -1.36 19.26 32.56
N THR A 140 -0.24 18.71 32.12
CA THR A 140 1.09 19.18 32.47
C THR A 140 1.69 20.02 31.34
N VAL A 141 2.22 21.20 31.70
CA VAL A 141 2.98 22.05 30.79
C VAL A 141 4.22 21.30 30.29
N GLY A 142 4.43 21.34 28.97
CA GLY A 142 5.55 20.65 28.34
C GLY A 142 5.42 20.51 26.85
N SER A 143 6.40 19.87 26.24
CA SER A 143 6.44 19.54 24.81
C SER A 143 6.13 18.07 24.59
N TYR A 144 5.15 17.79 23.77
CA TYR A 144 4.64 16.44 23.50
C TYR A 144 4.85 16.11 22.02
N PRO A 145 5.85 15.27 21.69
CA PRO A 145 6.05 14.81 20.33
C PRO A 145 4.95 13.83 19.96
N ILE A 146 4.24 14.14 18.89
CA ILE A 146 3.16 13.32 18.33
C ILE A 146 3.62 12.74 16.99
N ARG A 147 3.32 11.48 16.78
CA ARG A 147 3.56 10.79 15.53
C ARG A 147 2.32 10.02 15.12
N ILE A 148 1.90 10.19 13.87
CA ILE A 148 0.90 9.33 13.23
C ILE A 148 1.59 8.47 12.18
N GLU A 149 1.28 7.19 12.18
CA GLU A 149 1.70 6.22 11.19
C GLU A 149 0.47 5.60 10.54
N ALA A 150 0.42 5.59 9.23
CA ALA A 150 -0.58 4.90 8.43
C ALA A 150 0.11 3.94 7.48
N SER A 151 -0.33 2.70 7.43
CA SER A 151 0.30 1.64 6.63
C SER A 151 -0.73 0.73 5.98
N ASN A 152 -0.33 0.15 4.87
CA ASN A 152 -0.95 -0.98 4.20
C ASN A 152 0.15 -1.85 3.60
N ASP A 153 -0.18 -2.91 2.86
CA ASP A 153 0.80 -3.79 2.23
C ASP A 153 1.67 -3.09 1.18
N ASP A 154 1.22 -1.94 0.66
CA ASP A 154 1.96 -1.16 -0.33
C ASP A 154 2.98 -0.20 0.28
N GLY A 155 2.86 0.12 1.57
CA GLY A 155 3.82 0.98 2.26
C GLY A 155 3.29 1.68 3.50
N THR A 156 4.13 2.56 4.04
CA THR A 156 3.86 3.32 5.27
C THR A 156 4.08 4.80 5.04
N SER A 157 3.16 5.61 5.53
CA SER A 157 3.29 7.06 5.63
C SER A 157 3.37 7.47 7.11
N VAL A 158 4.19 8.48 7.39
CA VAL A 158 4.43 8.99 8.75
C VAL A 158 4.35 10.50 8.74
N LYS A 159 3.72 11.07 9.77
CA LYS A 159 3.79 12.50 10.06
C LYS A 159 4.12 12.71 11.53
N GLU A 160 5.08 13.60 11.79
CA GLU A 160 5.54 13.94 13.12
C GLU A 160 5.40 15.44 13.36
N PHE A 161 5.00 15.80 14.57
CA PHE A 161 4.88 17.19 15.03
C PHE A 161 4.92 17.24 16.55
N VAL A 162 5.01 18.46 17.09
CA VAL A 162 5.03 18.68 18.54
C VAL A 162 3.81 19.51 18.93
N VAL A 163 3.15 19.11 20.03
CA VAL A 163 2.16 19.90 20.71
C VAL A 163 2.79 20.49 21.97
N GLU A 164 2.71 21.81 22.13
CA GLU A 164 3.17 22.48 23.33
C GLU A 164 2.00 22.80 24.24
N VAL A 165 2.01 22.29 25.46
CA VAL A 165 1.10 22.69 26.54
C VAL A 165 1.74 23.85 27.26
N VAL A 166 1.09 25.02 27.23
CA VAL A 166 1.61 26.27 27.79
C VAL A 166 0.67 26.85 28.83
N GLU A 167 1.21 27.47 29.88
CA GLU A 167 0.38 28.04 30.94
C GLU A 167 -0.48 29.20 30.47
N LYS A 168 -0.02 29.93 29.44
CA LYS A 168 -0.70 31.12 28.92
C LYS A 168 -0.49 31.21 27.41
N MET A 169 -1.58 31.48 26.69
CA MET A 169 -1.49 31.74 25.26
C MET A 169 -0.78 33.06 24.99
N PRO A 170 0.03 33.15 23.88
CA PRO A 170 0.61 34.42 23.47
C PRO A 170 -0.49 35.47 23.29
N SER A 171 -0.28 36.64 23.81
CA SER A 171 -1.22 37.77 23.63
C SER A 171 -1.16 38.23 22.18
N GLU A 172 -2.28 38.22 21.47
CA GLU A 172 -2.40 38.92 20.19
C GLU A 172 -2.31 40.42 20.48
N VAL A 173 -1.26 41.08 19.99
CA VAL A 173 -1.18 42.54 19.98
C VAL A 173 -1.98 43.00 18.76
N ARG A 174 -3.21 43.49 19.00
CA ARG A 174 -3.98 44.22 18.01
C ARG A 174 -3.50 45.66 18.02
N PHE A 175 -2.93 46.12 16.92
CA PHE A 175 -2.73 47.53 16.68
C PHE A 175 -4.06 48.10 16.14
N GLU A 176 -4.64 49.07 16.86
CA GLU A 176 -5.74 49.91 16.35
C GLU A 176 -5.21 50.98 15.41
#